data_ef25729d3fba6bfcb44231e5e6b8d37a
#
_entry.id   ef25729d3fba6bfcb44231e5e6b8d37a
#
_cell.length_a   1.000
_cell.length_b   1.000
_cell.length_c   1.000
_cell.angle_alpha   90.00
_cell.angle_beta   90.00
_cell.angle_gamma   90.00
#
_symmetry.space_group_name_H-M   'P 1'
#
loop_
_entity.id
_entity.type
_entity.pdbx_description
1 polymer ?
#
loop_
_entity_poly.entity_id
_entity_poly.type
_entity_poly.pdbx_seq_one_letter_code
_entity_poly.pdbx_strand_id
1 'polypeptide(L)'
;MCIRDRSGTATYIANMIMQYVDTISPSMQPYVLFALVYFVTMVMTEVSSNTATAIIMTPIVIAITADMQFDPRPFIFGVCFAASASFSTPVGYQTNLMVYGPGGYRFSDYMKTGIPLALTFWILAILIIPTIWPF
;
A
#
# COMPACT_ATOMS: atom_id res chain seq x y z
N MET A 1 -6.01 -21.43 -9.93
CA MET A 1 -7.12 -20.54 -9.55
C MET A 1 -7.26 -20.59 -8.04
N CYS A 2 -6.84 -19.53 -7.37
CA CYS A 2 -6.58 -19.57 -5.94
C CYS A 2 -7.85 -19.39 -5.11
N ILE A 3 -7.86 -19.98 -3.93
CA ILE A 3 -8.89 -19.85 -2.86
C ILE A 3 -9.26 -18.38 -2.58
N ARG A 4 -8.35 -17.45 -2.87
CA ARG A 4 -8.51 -16.00 -2.76
C ARG A 4 -9.66 -15.41 -3.62
N ASP A 5 -9.91 -15.97 -4.79
CA ASP A 5 -10.97 -15.49 -5.71
C ASP A 5 -12.37 -15.95 -5.26
N ARG A 6 -12.44 -16.97 -4.40
CA ARG A 6 -13.69 -17.53 -3.87
C ARG A 6 -14.22 -16.80 -2.63
N SER A 7 -13.37 -16.08 -1.91
CA SER A 7 -13.77 -15.42 -0.65
C SER A 7 -14.45 -14.06 -0.85
N GLY A 8 -14.41 -13.49 -2.06
CA GLY A 8 -14.97 -12.16 -2.34
C GLY A 8 -14.31 -11.00 -1.57
N THR A 9 -13.26 -11.28 -0.81
CA THR A 9 -12.58 -10.26 0.02
C THR A 9 -11.96 -9.15 -0.83
N ALA A 10 -11.39 -9.48 -1.98
CA ALA A 10 -10.84 -8.48 -2.89
C ALA A 10 -11.95 -7.56 -3.43
N THR A 11 -13.08 -8.14 -3.83
CA THR A 11 -14.26 -7.40 -4.31
C THR A 11 -14.88 -6.55 -3.19
N TYR A 12 -14.92 -7.05 -1.96
CA TYR A 12 -15.45 -6.30 -0.82
C TYR A 12 -14.58 -5.08 -0.49
N ILE A 13 -13.25 -5.25 -0.46
CA ILE A 13 -12.30 -4.15 -0.25
C ILE A 13 -12.41 -3.13 -1.40
N ALA A 14 -12.47 -3.60 -2.65
CA ALA A 14 -12.66 -2.74 -3.82
C ALA A 14 -13.95 -1.91 -3.70
N ASN A 15 -15.08 -2.52 -3.37
CA ASN A 15 -16.35 -1.84 -3.23
C ASN A 15 -16.35 -0.81 -2.09
N MET A 16 -15.72 -1.12 -0.95
CA MET A 16 -15.56 -0.13 0.12
C MET A 16 -14.74 1.08 -0.32
N ILE A 17 -13.67 0.86 -1.05
CA ILE A 17 -12.83 1.94 -1.61
C ILE A 17 -13.63 2.78 -2.60
N MET A 18 -14.36 2.15 -3.52
CA MET A 18 -15.14 2.83 -4.54
C MET A 18 -16.25 3.70 -3.94
N GLN A 19 -16.93 3.23 -2.91
CA GLN A 19 -17.99 4.01 -2.24
C GLN A 19 -17.51 5.33 -1.64
N TYR A 20 -16.24 5.40 -1.20
CA TYR A 20 -15.62 6.65 -0.72
C TYR A 20 -15.14 7.54 -1.87
N VAL A 21 -14.65 6.95 -2.95
CA VAL A 21 -14.08 7.67 -4.10
C VAL A 21 -15.17 8.34 -4.96
N ASP A 22 -16.34 7.70 -5.12
CA ASP A 22 -17.46 8.24 -5.89
C ASP A 22 -18.04 9.55 -5.34
N THR A 23 -17.78 9.85 -4.08
CA THR A 23 -18.24 11.09 -3.42
C THR A 23 -17.34 12.29 -3.74
N ILE A 24 -16.19 12.07 -4.40
CA ILE A 24 -15.14 13.07 -4.63
C ILE A 24 -15.19 13.56 -6.09
N SER A 25 -14.81 14.83 -6.32
CA SER A 25 -14.76 15.41 -7.67
C SER A 25 -13.89 14.58 -8.63
N PRO A 26 -14.32 14.38 -9.89
CA PRO A 26 -13.66 13.47 -10.85
C PRO A 26 -12.17 13.70 -11.04
N SER A 27 -11.71 14.95 -10.95
CA SER A 27 -10.29 15.30 -11.12
C SER A 27 -9.40 14.84 -9.96
N MET A 28 -9.95 14.64 -8.76
CA MET A 28 -9.20 14.19 -7.58
C MET A 28 -9.34 12.69 -7.31
N GLN A 29 -10.26 12.02 -7.96
CA GLN A 29 -10.50 10.59 -7.77
C GLN A 29 -9.23 9.73 -7.89
N PRO A 30 -8.40 9.85 -8.95
CA PRO A 30 -7.21 9.01 -9.08
C PRO A 30 -6.17 9.25 -7.99
N TYR A 31 -6.01 10.51 -7.54
CA TYR A 31 -5.08 10.84 -6.47
C TYR A 31 -5.52 10.27 -5.11
N VAL A 32 -6.80 10.37 -4.81
CA VAL A 32 -7.36 9.83 -3.55
C VAL A 32 -7.33 8.31 -3.57
N LEU A 33 -7.69 7.70 -4.68
CA LEU A 33 -7.58 6.24 -4.85
C LEU A 33 -6.14 5.77 -4.67
N PHE A 34 -5.19 6.45 -5.32
CA PHE A 34 -3.77 6.15 -5.19
C PHE A 34 -3.28 6.26 -3.75
N ALA A 35 -3.61 7.36 -3.07
CA ALA A 35 -3.23 7.61 -1.68
C ALA A 35 -3.77 6.52 -0.75
N LEU A 36 -5.01 6.10 -0.96
CA LEU A 36 -5.69 5.09 -0.16
C LEU A 36 -5.10 3.69 -0.42
N VAL A 37 -4.89 3.31 -1.68
CA VAL A 37 -4.25 2.05 -2.06
C VAL A 37 -2.84 1.96 -1.46
N TYR A 38 -2.05 3.03 -1.58
CA TYR A 38 -0.71 3.09 -1.01
C TYR A 38 -0.76 2.92 0.52
N PHE A 39 -1.65 3.65 1.19
CA PHE A 39 -1.80 3.57 2.65
C PHE A 39 -2.18 2.17 3.12
N VAL A 40 -3.19 1.56 2.49
CA VAL A 40 -3.62 0.18 2.81
C VAL A 40 -2.47 -0.82 2.60
N THR A 41 -1.74 -0.69 1.49
CA THR A 41 -0.59 -1.55 1.19
C THR A 41 0.51 -1.38 2.24
N MET A 42 0.80 -0.13 2.65
CA MET A 42 1.78 0.18 3.68
C MET A 42 1.41 -0.41 5.04
N VAL A 43 0.14 -0.35 5.44
CA VAL A 43 -0.33 -0.97 6.69
C VAL A 43 -0.26 -2.50 6.61
N MET A 44 -0.64 -3.08 5.48
CA MET A 44 -0.58 -4.54 5.29
C MET A 44 0.85 -5.09 5.36
N THR A 45 1.82 -4.38 4.80
CA THR A 45 3.22 -4.83 4.80
C THR A 45 3.86 -4.81 6.20
N GLU A 46 3.33 -4.05 7.15
CA GLU A 46 3.81 -4.06 8.53
C GLU A 46 3.50 -5.36 9.28
N VAL A 47 2.49 -6.12 8.85
CA VAL A 47 2.04 -7.37 9.47
C VAL A 47 2.36 -8.58 8.58
N SER A 48 2.52 -8.37 7.28
CA SER A 48 2.77 -9.40 6.27
C SER A 48 4.12 -9.17 5.58
N SER A 49 4.66 -10.18 4.92
CA SER A 49 5.89 -9.99 4.13
C SER A 49 5.63 -9.08 2.92
N ASN A 50 6.64 -8.28 2.54
CA ASN A 50 6.57 -7.37 1.41
C ASN A 50 6.11 -8.07 0.12
N THR A 51 6.65 -9.26 -0.15
CA THR A 51 6.30 -10.07 -1.31
C THR A 51 4.84 -10.53 -1.27
N ALA A 52 4.36 -11.01 -0.12
CA ALA A 52 2.96 -11.45 0.01
C ALA A 52 2.00 -10.28 -0.16
N THR A 53 2.31 -9.12 0.41
CA THR A 53 1.52 -7.89 0.26
C THR A 53 1.45 -7.46 -1.20
N ALA A 54 2.57 -7.43 -1.92
CA ALA A 54 2.60 -7.08 -3.34
C ALA A 54 1.78 -8.05 -4.20
N ILE A 55 1.90 -9.36 -3.96
CA ILE A 55 1.13 -10.40 -4.69
C ILE A 55 -0.37 -10.26 -4.45
N ILE A 56 -0.79 -9.88 -3.25
CA ILE A 56 -2.20 -9.70 -2.90
C ILE A 56 -2.76 -8.41 -3.50
N MET A 57 -2.04 -7.30 -3.34
CA MET A 57 -2.54 -5.97 -3.72
C MET A 57 -2.52 -5.72 -5.22
N THR A 58 -1.54 -6.25 -5.96
CA THR A 58 -1.40 -6.00 -7.40
C THR A 58 -2.66 -6.37 -8.20
N PRO A 59 -3.24 -7.59 -8.11
CA PRO A 59 -4.45 -7.91 -8.87
C PRO A 59 -5.69 -7.14 -8.40
N ILE A 60 -5.75 -6.75 -7.12
CA ILE A 60 -6.85 -5.91 -6.60
C ILE A 60 -6.81 -4.54 -7.28
N VAL A 61 -5.63 -3.95 -7.34
CA VAL A 61 -5.39 -2.66 -7.96
C VAL A 61 -5.67 -2.68 -9.47
N ILE A 62 -5.23 -3.71 -10.17
CA ILE A 62 -5.54 -3.88 -11.61
C ILE A 62 -7.05 -3.96 -11.84
N ALA A 63 -7.79 -4.67 -11.00
CA ALA A 63 -9.24 -4.77 -11.11
C ALA A 63 -9.93 -3.42 -10.88
N ILE A 64 -9.52 -2.67 -9.84
CA ILE A 64 -10.10 -1.35 -9.53
C ILE A 64 -9.80 -0.34 -10.64
N THR A 65 -8.57 -0.30 -11.12
CA THR A 65 -8.17 0.65 -12.18
C THR A 65 -8.83 0.34 -13.53
N ALA A 66 -9.08 -0.94 -13.82
CA ALA A 66 -9.82 -1.35 -15.02
C ALA A 66 -11.29 -0.91 -14.96
N ASP A 67 -11.94 -1.02 -13.80
CA ASP A 67 -13.33 -0.57 -13.59
C ASP A 67 -13.46 0.96 -13.73
N MET A 68 -12.47 1.70 -13.22
CA MET A 68 -12.46 3.18 -13.25
C MET A 68 -11.82 3.77 -14.52
N GLN A 69 -11.35 2.93 -15.45
CA GLN A 69 -10.71 3.35 -16.70
C GLN A 69 -9.44 4.19 -16.48
N PHE A 70 -8.70 3.96 -15.38
CA PHE A 70 -7.41 4.60 -15.10
C PHE A 70 -6.24 3.75 -15.60
N ASP A 71 -5.07 4.39 -15.86
CA ASP A 71 -3.85 3.66 -16.16
C ASP A 71 -3.40 2.86 -14.90
N PRO A 72 -3.23 1.53 -14.98
CA PRO A 72 -2.80 0.74 -13.83
C PRO A 72 -1.33 0.95 -13.44
N ARG A 73 -0.50 1.50 -14.32
CA ARG A 73 0.95 1.63 -14.12
C ARG A 73 1.33 2.38 -12.85
N PRO A 74 0.86 3.62 -12.61
CA PRO A 74 1.22 4.36 -11.42
C PRO A 74 0.81 3.62 -10.13
N PHE A 75 -0.32 2.95 -10.17
CA PHE A 75 -0.82 2.19 -9.03
C PHE A 75 0.03 0.95 -8.73
N ILE A 76 0.48 0.22 -9.75
CA ILE A 76 1.37 -0.95 -9.60
C ILE A 76 2.71 -0.50 -9.00
N PHE A 77 3.30 0.59 -9.49
CA PHE A 77 4.51 1.16 -8.89
C PHE A 77 4.27 1.60 -7.45
N GLY A 78 3.13 2.25 -7.18
CA GLY A 78 2.72 2.62 -5.83
C GLY A 78 2.66 1.42 -4.88
N VAL A 79 2.07 0.32 -5.31
CA VAL A 79 2.03 -0.94 -4.53
C VAL A 79 3.43 -1.49 -4.27
N CYS A 80 4.32 -1.48 -5.27
CA CYS A 80 5.70 -1.96 -5.10
C CYS A 80 6.47 -1.13 -4.06
N PHE A 81 6.37 0.20 -4.13
CA PHE A 81 7.01 1.10 -3.17
C PHE A 81 6.39 0.97 -1.78
N ALA A 82 5.06 0.95 -1.69
CA ALA A 82 4.35 0.81 -0.42
C ALA A 82 4.65 -0.52 0.28
N ALA A 83 4.66 -1.62 -0.47
CA ALA A 83 5.00 -2.94 0.06
C ALA A 83 6.44 -3.02 0.59
N SER A 84 7.34 -2.19 0.06
CA SER A 84 8.74 -2.11 0.53
C SER A 84 8.92 -1.16 1.72
N ALA A 85 7.91 -0.35 2.06
CA ALA A 85 7.96 0.66 3.12
C ALA A 85 7.58 0.10 4.51
N SER A 86 8.13 -1.03 4.89
CA SER A 86 7.90 -1.69 6.17
C SER A 86 8.93 -1.22 7.21
N PHE A 87 8.71 -0.04 7.78
CA PHE A 87 9.64 0.61 8.70
C PHE A 87 9.16 0.62 10.15
N SER A 88 7.86 0.50 10.38
CA SER A 88 7.26 0.79 11.69
C SER A 88 7.27 -0.42 12.62
N THR A 89 7.49 -1.62 12.10
CA THR A 89 7.55 -2.84 12.92
C THR A 89 8.84 -3.65 12.68
N PRO A 90 9.34 -4.36 13.72
CA PRO A 90 10.45 -5.29 13.53
C PRO A 90 10.04 -6.54 12.76
N VAL A 91 8.74 -6.86 12.69
CA VAL A 91 8.22 -8.11 12.09
C VAL A 91 8.04 -7.99 10.58
N GLY A 92 7.72 -6.81 10.08
CA GLY A 92 7.40 -6.59 8.66
C GLY A 92 8.58 -6.83 7.72
N TYR A 93 9.82 -6.70 8.19
CA TYR A 93 11.01 -6.94 7.40
C TYR A 93 12.06 -7.77 8.15
N GLN A 94 12.61 -8.79 7.49
CA GLN A 94 13.55 -9.73 8.11
C GLN A 94 14.79 -9.03 8.68
N THR A 95 15.31 -8.00 8.03
CA THR A 95 16.48 -7.23 8.51
C THR A 95 16.18 -6.54 9.82
N ASN A 96 14.97 -5.98 9.98
CA ASN A 96 14.53 -5.35 11.23
C ASN A 96 14.50 -6.37 12.36
N LEU A 97 13.98 -7.57 12.08
CA LEU A 97 13.91 -8.65 13.05
C LEU A 97 15.30 -9.15 13.47
N MET A 98 16.27 -9.20 12.54
CA MET A 98 17.64 -9.63 12.83
C MET A 98 18.36 -8.71 13.81
N VAL A 99 18.13 -7.39 13.73
CA VAL A 99 18.77 -6.41 14.62
C VAL A 99 17.97 -6.15 15.90
N TYR A 100 16.73 -6.57 15.95
CA TYR A 100 15.82 -6.35 17.09
C TYR A 100 16.36 -6.95 18.39
N GLY A 101 16.76 -8.22 18.38
CA GLY A 101 17.31 -8.91 19.54
C GLY A 101 18.70 -8.44 19.95
N PRO A 102 19.71 -8.54 19.08
CA PRO A 102 21.08 -8.14 19.39
C PRO A 102 21.25 -6.65 19.69
N GLY A 103 20.43 -5.78 19.08
CA GLY A 103 20.47 -4.35 19.29
C GLY A 103 19.80 -3.85 20.56
N GLY A 104 19.07 -4.71 21.28
CA GLY A 104 18.34 -4.32 22.49
C GLY A 104 17.22 -3.30 22.25
N TYR A 105 16.75 -3.18 21.00
CA TYR A 105 15.69 -2.26 20.62
C TYR A 105 14.35 -2.68 21.19
N ARG A 106 13.51 -1.70 21.50
CA ARG A 106 12.11 -1.93 21.88
C ARG A 106 11.20 -1.73 20.66
N PHE A 107 10.05 -2.39 20.66
CA PHE A 107 9.03 -2.23 19.62
C PHE A 107 8.66 -0.77 19.42
N SER A 108 8.55 0.01 20.50
CA SER A 108 8.26 1.45 20.47
C SER A 108 9.30 2.29 19.73
N ASP A 109 10.55 1.84 19.65
CA ASP A 109 11.62 2.58 18.99
C ASP A 109 11.44 2.51 17.47
N TYR A 110 11.03 1.34 16.95
CA TYR A 110 10.65 1.19 15.55
C TYR A 110 9.44 2.06 15.19
N MET A 111 8.40 2.10 16.02
CA MET A 111 7.24 2.94 15.76
C MET A 111 7.58 4.43 15.74
N LYS A 112 8.40 4.91 16.68
CA LYS A 112 8.77 6.33 16.77
C LYS A 112 9.55 6.82 15.55
N THR A 113 10.39 6.00 14.98
CA THR A 113 11.20 6.35 13.80
C THR A 113 10.54 5.92 12.50
N GLY A 114 9.89 4.76 12.49
CA GLY A 114 9.29 4.17 11.30
C GLY A 114 8.03 4.89 10.85
N ILE A 115 7.13 5.30 11.77
CA ILE A 115 5.89 5.98 11.38
C ILE A 115 6.16 7.32 10.67
N PRO A 116 6.99 8.24 11.19
CA PRO A 116 7.32 9.46 10.46
C PRO A 116 7.96 9.20 9.11
N LEU A 117 8.84 8.20 9.03
CA LEU A 117 9.50 7.81 7.79
C LEU A 117 8.49 7.27 6.77
N ALA A 118 7.61 6.36 7.18
CA ALA A 118 6.55 5.79 6.33
C ALA A 118 5.60 6.87 5.80
N LEU A 119 5.19 7.81 6.65
CA LEU A 119 4.36 8.96 6.24
C LEU A 119 5.10 9.88 5.25
N THR A 120 6.39 10.09 5.43
CA THR A 120 7.21 10.87 4.48
C THR A 120 7.23 10.18 3.11
N PHE A 121 7.46 8.88 3.07
CA PHE A 121 7.42 8.10 1.82
C PHE A 121 6.04 8.12 1.17
N TRP A 122 4.98 8.04 1.96
CA TRP A 122 3.61 8.13 1.47
C TRP A 122 3.32 9.46 0.78
N ILE A 123 3.67 10.57 1.42
CA ILE A 123 3.49 11.91 0.85
C ILE A 123 4.34 12.08 -0.43
N LEU A 124 5.60 11.67 -0.39
CA LEU A 124 6.50 11.74 -1.55
C LEU A 124 5.97 10.89 -2.71
N ALA A 125 5.44 9.70 -2.45
CA ALA A 125 4.87 8.84 -3.48
C ALA A 125 3.66 9.49 -4.16
N ILE A 126 2.74 10.11 -3.40
CA ILE A 126 1.58 10.82 -3.93
C ILE A 126 1.99 12.01 -4.81
N LEU A 127 3.09 12.68 -4.48
CA LEU A 127 3.56 13.84 -5.25
C LEU A 127 4.38 13.42 -6.48
N ILE A 128 5.27 12.42 -6.36
CA ILE A 128 6.26 12.10 -7.40
C ILE A 128 5.70 11.11 -8.42
N ILE A 129 5.01 10.05 -8.00
CA ILE A 129 4.58 8.99 -8.91
C ILE A 129 3.65 9.52 -10.02
N PRO A 130 2.62 10.34 -9.73
CA PRO A 130 1.76 10.89 -10.77
C PRO A 130 2.44 11.88 -11.72
N THR A 131 3.59 12.47 -11.33
CA THR A 131 4.34 13.36 -12.24
C THR A 131 5.13 12.58 -13.29
N ILE A 132 5.51 11.33 -12.98
CA ILE A 132 6.26 10.45 -13.89
C ILE A 132 5.30 9.61 -14.73
N TRP A 133 4.26 9.10 -14.10
CA TRP A 133 3.20 8.31 -14.72
C TRP A 133 1.84 8.96 -14.43
N PRO A 134 1.30 9.79 -15.37
CA PRO A 134 -0.04 10.37 -15.22
C PRO A 134 -1.11 9.26 -15.20
N PHE A 135 -2.20 9.53 -14.48
CA PHE A 135 -3.34 8.61 -14.35
C PHE A 135 -4.16 8.48 -15.61
#